data_6205852ed26e957d590c2ad7b8dc02d1
#
_entry.id   6205852ed26e957d590c2ad7b8dc02d1
#
_cell.length_a   1.000
_cell.length_b   1.000
_cell.length_c   1.000
_cell.angle_alpha   90.00
_cell.angle_beta   90.00
_cell.angle_gamma   90.00
#
_symmetry.space_group_name_H-M   'P 1'
#
loop_
_entity.id
_entity.type
_entity.pdbx_description
1 polymer ?
#
loop_
_entity_poly.entity_id
_entity_poly.type
_entity_poly.pdbx_seq_one_letter_code
_entity_poly.pdbx_strand_id
1 'polypeptide(L)'
;PDEVLTAYAREVDGLKARGGYRTADVIDVRSDTPNLDAMLAKFNREHWHEEDEVRFIIEGRGLFHVHIPDEPVFAIEVEAGDLIRVPRGTHHWFDLCTDRRIRAIRLFQDTAGWTPHYTESRVDEGFMPVCLGASHIPAKHVDNS
;
A
#
# COMPACT_ATOMS: atom_id res chain seq x y z
N PRO A 1 -15.25 9.57 -0.61
CA PRO A 1 -14.12 9.50 -1.54
C PRO A 1 -13.93 10.79 -2.32
N ASP A 2 -15.00 11.34 -2.88
CA ASP A 2 -14.87 12.55 -3.68
C ASP A 2 -14.38 13.73 -2.86
N GLU A 3 -14.79 13.81 -1.60
CA GLU A 3 -14.32 14.87 -0.71
C GLU A 3 -12.83 14.79 -0.46
N VAL A 4 -12.31 13.57 -0.32
CA VAL A 4 -10.89 13.35 -0.11
C VAL A 4 -10.12 13.75 -1.37
N LEU A 5 -10.58 13.32 -2.54
CA LEU A 5 -9.92 13.67 -3.79
C LEU A 5 -9.94 15.18 -4.02
N THR A 6 -11.02 15.85 -3.65
CA THR A 6 -11.11 17.30 -3.76
C THR A 6 -10.12 17.99 -2.81
N ALA A 7 -10.05 17.51 -1.58
CA ALA A 7 -9.14 18.12 -0.58
C ALA A 7 -7.68 17.99 -0.99
N TYR A 8 -7.32 16.93 -1.70
CA TYR A 8 -5.95 16.67 -2.14
C TYR A 8 -5.76 16.90 -3.63
N ALA A 9 -6.66 17.64 -4.28
CA ALA A 9 -6.65 17.81 -5.73
C ALA A 9 -5.30 18.30 -6.25
N ARG A 10 -4.68 19.24 -5.56
CA ARG A 10 -3.38 19.79 -5.98
C ARG A 10 -2.32 18.69 -6.03
N GLU A 11 -2.24 17.87 -4.98
CA GLU A 11 -1.26 16.81 -4.88
C GLU A 11 -1.55 15.71 -5.91
N VAL A 12 -2.80 15.34 -6.05
CA VAL A 12 -3.23 14.31 -7.00
C VAL A 12 -2.95 14.77 -8.43
N ASP A 13 -3.33 16.00 -8.77
CA ASP A 13 -3.11 16.54 -10.10
C ASP A 13 -1.63 16.64 -10.42
N GLY A 14 -0.82 17.02 -9.44
CA GLY A 14 0.62 17.06 -9.61
C GLY A 14 1.22 15.69 -9.89
N LEU A 15 0.76 14.67 -9.18
CA LEU A 15 1.22 13.30 -9.40
C LEU A 15 0.78 12.78 -10.76
N LYS A 16 -0.46 13.07 -11.16
CA LYS A 16 -0.96 12.68 -12.47
C LYS A 16 -0.13 13.30 -13.58
N ALA A 17 0.19 14.57 -13.45
CA ALA A 17 0.96 15.28 -14.47
C ALA A 17 2.39 14.74 -14.58
N ARG A 18 3.03 14.45 -13.45
CA ARG A 18 4.41 13.98 -13.46
C ARG A 18 4.55 12.53 -13.87
N GLY A 19 3.61 11.70 -13.46
CA GLY A 19 3.71 10.25 -13.67
C GLY A 19 2.83 9.67 -14.75
N GLY A 20 2.03 10.51 -15.41
CA GLY A 20 1.09 9.99 -16.42
C GLY A 20 -0.08 9.22 -15.84
N TYR A 21 -0.36 9.40 -14.54
CA TYR A 21 -1.47 8.72 -13.90
C TYR A 21 -2.79 9.37 -14.31
N ARG A 22 -3.77 8.55 -14.66
CA ARG A 22 -5.05 9.03 -15.18
C ARG A 22 -6.22 8.79 -14.26
N THR A 23 -6.10 7.80 -13.36
CA THR A 23 -7.19 7.43 -12.47
C THR A 23 -6.74 7.53 -11.04
N ALA A 24 -7.69 7.89 -10.18
CA ALA A 24 -7.45 7.95 -8.75
C ALA A 24 -8.69 7.44 -8.03
N ASP A 25 -8.49 6.73 -6.92
CA ASP A 25 -9.58 6.37 -6.02
C ASP A 25 -9.11 6.47 -4.58
N VAL A 26 -10.03 6.24 -3.66
CA VAL A 26 -9.73 6.29 -2.23
C VAL A 26 -10.05 4.94 -1.62
N ILE A 27 -9.08 4.40 -0.89
CA ILE A 27 -9.32 3.27 0.01
C ILE A 27 -9.55 3.86 1.39
N ASP A 28 -10.64 3.45 2.03
CA ASP A 28 -10.96 3.89 3.39
C ASP A 28 -11.40 2.66 4.18
N VAL A 29 -10.55 2.21 5.07
CA VAL A 29 -10.79 0.99 5.84
C VAL A 29 -10.71 1.30 7.33
N ARG A 30 -11.67 0.78 8.09
CA ARG A 30 -11.75 0.91 9.53
C ARG A 30 -12.00 -0.46 10.14
N SER A 31 -11.76 -0.57 11.43
CA SER A 31 -11.99 -1.85 12.13
C SER A 31 -13.43 -2.31 12.07
N ASP A 32 -14.38 -1.38 11.90
CA ASP A 32 -15.81 -1.68 11.82
C ASP A 32 -16.33 -1.69 10.38
N THR A 33 -15.46 -1.64 9.38
CA THR A 33 -15.88 -1.69 7.98
C THR A 33 -16.62 -3.00 7.70
N PRO A 34 -17.81 -2.94 7.08
CA PRO A 34 -18.52 -4.17 6.72
C PRO A 34 -17.72 -5.04 5.77
N ASN A 35 -17.76 -6.35 6.00
CA ASN A 35 -17.04 -7.33 5.18
C ASN A 35 -15.53 -7.06 5.12
N LEU A 36 -14.98 -6.59 6.21
CA LEU A 36 -13.56 -6.21 6.27
C LEU A 36 -12.64 -7.34 5.82
N ASP A 37 -12.84 -8.56 6.30
CA ASP A 37 -11.98 -9.67 5.96
C ASP A 37 -12.01 -9.99 4.47
N ALA A 38 -13.19 -9.92 3.85
CA ALA A 38 -13.32 -10.13 2.42
C ALA A 38 -12.62 -9.03 1.62
N MET A 39 -12.69 -7.80 2.11
CA MET A 39 -12.00 -6.68 1.48
C MET A 39 -10.49 -6.85 1.59
N LEU A 40 -10.00 -7.20 2.78
CA LEU A 40 -8.57 -7.38 2.99
C LEU A 40 -8.01 -8.55 2.19
N ALA A 41 -8.80 -9.59 1.97
CA ALA A 41 -8.38 -10.73 1.18
C ALA A 41 -7.97 -10.37 -0.25
N LYS A 42 -8.43 -9.24 -0.75
CA LYS A 42 -8.03 -8.75 -2.08
C LYS A 42 -6.60 -8.22 -2.08
N PHE A 43 -6.10 -7.79 -0.94
CA PHE A 43 -4.81 -7.12 -0.84
C PHE A 43 -3.75 -7.94 -0.12
N ASN A 44 -4.15 -8.87 0.75
CA ASN A 44 -3.21 -9.56 1.62
C ASN A 44 -2.68 -10.88 1.05
N ARG A 45 -2.96 -11.18 -0.22
CA ARG A 45 -2.35 -12.28 -0.93
C ARG A 45 -1.36 -11.73 -1.95
N GLU A 46 -0.26 -12.43 -2.16
CA GLU A 46 0.74 -12.00 -3.10
C GLU A 46 0.14 -11.81 -4.50
N HIS A 47 0.39 -10.65 -5.08
CA HIS A 47 -0.10 -10.30 -6.40
C HIS A 47 0.82 -9.26 -7.05
N TRP A 48 0.56 -8.97 -8.31
CA TRP A 48 1.25 -7.92 -9.03
C TRP A 48 0.27 -7.20 -9.94
N HIS A 49 0.64 -6.01 -10.37
CA HIS A 49 -0.17 -5.20 -11.29
C HIS A 49 0.60 -4.95 -12.57
N GLU A 50 -0.12 -4.70 -13.65
CA GLU A 50 0.49 -4.43 -14.95
C GLU A 50 1.02 -3.01 -15.06
N GLU A 51 0.75 -2.18 -14.08
CA GLU A 51 1.19 -0.79 -14.05
C GLU A 51 1.71 -0.43 -12.68
N ASP A 52 2.44 0.68 -12.59
CA ASP A 52 2.90 1.17 -11.30
C ASP A 52 1.70 1.54 -10.45
N GLU A 53 1.75 1.16 -9.19
CA GLU A 53 0.74 1.58 -8.22
C GLU A 53 1.36 2.64 -7.32
N VAL A 54 0.64 3.77 -7.16
CA VAL A 54 1.06 4.81 -6.22
C VAL A 54 0.00 4.94 -5.16
N ARG A 55 0.42 4.96 -3.90
CA ARG A 55 -0.46 5.20 -2.75
C ARG A 55 0.07 6.34 -1.92
N PHE A 56 -0.82 7.28 -1.61
CA PHE A 56 -0.53 8.35 -0.69
C PHE A 56 -1.38 8.12 0.56
N ILE A 57 -0.73 7.90 1.69
CA ILE A 57 -1.41 7.55 2.95
C ILE A 57 -1.86 8.83 3.63
N ILE A 58 -3.16 8.93 3.89
CA ILE A 58 -3.76 10.10 4.53
C ILE A 58 -3.94 9.89 6.02
N GLU A 59 -4.41 8.70 6.40
CA GLU A 59 -4.64 8.35 7.79
C GLU A 59 -4.30 6.89 8.01
N GLY A 60 -3.92 6.57 9.23
CA GLY A 60 -3.66 5.18 9.61
C GLY A 60 -2.31 4.70 9.15
N ARG A 61 -2.18 3.39 9.07
CA ARG A 61 -0.91 2.76 8.69
C ARG A 61 -1.15 1.37 8.15
N GLY A 62 -0.14 0.85 7.47
CA GLY A 62 -0.19 -0.50 6.92
C GLY A 62 1.18 -1.01 6.59
N LEU A 63 1.23 -2.23 6.09
CA LEU A 63 2.48 -2.92 5.86
C LEU A 63 2.49 -3.51 4.46
N PHE A 64 3.41 -3.02 3.62
CA PHE A 64 3.64 -3.59 2.30
C PHE A 64 4.73 -4.64 2.40
N HIS A 65 4.41 -5.87 2.02
CA HIS A 65 5.40 -6.92 1.87
C HIS A 65 5.80 -6.98 0.40
N VAL A 66 7.09 -7.02 0.14
CA VAL A 66 7.63 -7.04 -1.23
C VAL A 66 8.47 -8.30 -1.40
N HIS A 67 8.18 -9.02 -2.48
CA HIS A 67 8.87 -10.27 -2.81
C HIS A 67 9.55 -10.12 -4.18
N ILE A 68 10.85 -9.90 -4.15
CA ILE A 68 11.65 -9.83 -5.37
C ILE A 68 12.24 -11.24 -5.57
N PRO A 69 12.16 -11.82 -6.78
CA PRO A 69 12.70 -13.14 -7.02
C PRO A 69 14.15 -13.27 -6.56
N ASP A 70 14.44 -14.39 -5.89
CA ASP A 70 15.76 -14.72 -5.37
C ASP A 70 16.26 -13.81 -4.25
N GLU A 71 15.39 -12.98 -3.70
CA GLU A 71 15.71 -12.10 -2.59
C GLU A 71 14.79 -12.38 -1.41
N PRO A 72 15.22 -12.10 -0.18
CA PRO A 72 14.32 -12.24 0.97
C PRO A 72 13.13 -11.30 0.84
N VAL A 73 12.00 -11.72 1.35
CA VAL A 73 10.83 -10.84 1.46
C VAL A 73 11.16 -9.76 2.47
N PHE A 74 10.80 -8.51 2.14
CA PHE A 74 10.92 -7.43 3.10
C PHE A 74 9.60 -6.68 3.21
N ALA A 75 9.45 -5.95 4.29
CA ALA A 75 8.23 -5.21 4.56
C ALA A 75 8.55 -3.74 4.76
N ILE A 76 7.64 -2.89 4.26
CA ILE A 76 7.72 -1.44 4.45
C ILE A 76 6.47 -1.03 5.19
N GLU A 77 6.65 -0.49 6.38
CA GLU A 77 5.54 0.07 7.14
C GLU A 77 5.30 1.51 6.67
N VAL A 78 4.07 1.81 6.29
CA VAL A 78 3.69 3.15 5.82
C VAL A 78 2.67 3.75 6.76
N GLU A 79 2.71 5.07 6.90
CA GLU A 79 1.81 5.80 7.77
C GLU A 79 1.40 7.12 7.14
N ALA A 80 0.54 7.87 7.82
CA ALA A 80 0.03 9.13 7.30
C ALA A 80 1.17 10.05 6.86
N GLY A 81 1.08 10.56 5.65
CA GLY A 81 2.09 11.41 5.04
C GLY A 81 3.03 10.68 4.10
N ASP A 82 3.03 9.35 4.11
CA ASP A 82 3.92 8.58 3.24
C ASP A 82 3.34 8.43 1.85
N LEU A 83 4.22 8.51 0.87
CA LEU A 83 3.91 8.18 -0.51
C LEU A 83 4.74 6.96 -0.89
N ILE A 84 4.08 5.91 -1.33
CA ILE A 84 4.77 4.70 -1.78
C ILE A 84 4.42 4.42 -3.23
N ARG A 85 5.42 4.02 -4.00
CA ARG A 85 5.24 3.59 -5.38
C ARG A 85 5.69 2.16 -5.51
N VAL A 86 4.79 1.30 -6.00
CA VAL A 86 5.10 -0.10 -6.26
C VAL A 86 5.24 -0.23 -7.77
N PRO A 87 6.45 -0.50 -8.29
CA PRO A 87 6.65 -0.64 -9.74
C PRO A 87 5.83 -1.80 -10.30
N ARG A 88 5.41 -1.63 -11.55
CA ARG A 88 4.65 -2.69 -12.23
C ARG A 88 5.43 -4.01 -12.18
N GLY A 89 4.69 -5.10 -12.07
CA GLY A 89 5.28 -6.43 -12.05
C GLY A 89 5.88 -6.84 -10.72
N THR A 90 5.94 -5.94 -9.75
CA THR A 90 6.49 -6.28 -8.43
C THR A 90 5.49 -7.13 -7.65
N HIS A 91 5.92 -8.30 -7.21
CA HIS A 91 5.08 -9.16 -6.38
C HIS A 91 5.05 -8.58 -4.97
N HIS A 92 3.85 -8.37 -4.46
CA HIS A 92 3.67 -7.76 -3.15
C HIS A 92 2.32 -8.11 -2.58
N TRP A 93 2.16 -7.82 -1.30
CA TRP A 93 0.85 -7.89 -0.64
C TRP A 93 0.81 -6.86 0.49
N PHE A 94 -0.39 -6.55 0.94
CA PHE A 94 -0.61 -5.49 1.91
C PHE A 94 -1.43 -5.99 3.08
N ASP A 95 -0.96 -5.73 4.28
CA ASP A 95 -1.69 -6.02 5.51
C ASP A 95 -1.90 -4.74 6.31
N LEU A 96 -2.97 -4.72 7.07
CA LEU A 96 -3.20 -3.66 8.04
C LEU A 96 -2.48 -3.98 9.35
N CYS A 97 -2.19 -2.94 10.11
CA CYS A 97 -1.73 -3.10 11.48
C CYS A 97 -2.92 -3.43 12.39
N THR A 98 -2.67 -3.69 13.65
CA THR A 98 -3.73 -4.15 14.58
C THR A 98 -4.87 -3.17 14.74
N ASP A 99 -4.63 -1.88 14.52
CA ASP A 99 -5.69 -0.87 14.59
C ASP A 99 -6.63 -0.92 13.39
N ARG A 100 -6.29 -1.64 12.34
CA ARG A 100 -7.11 -1.85 11.15
C ARG A 100 -7.69 -0.56 10.60
N ARG A 101 -6.84 0.45 10.49
CA ARG A 101 -7.25 1.76 10.00
C ARG A 101 -6.29 2.24 8.92
N ILE A 102 -6.83 2.50 7.73
CA ILE A 102 -6.06 3.18 6.70
C ILE A 102 -7.01 3.95 5.79
N ARG A 103 -6.57 5.13 5.39
CA ARG A 103 -7.20 5.89 4.32
C ARG A 103 -6.08 6.32 3.38
N ALA A 104 -6.23 6.01 2.12
CA ALA A 104 -5.19 6.28 1.13
C ALA A 104 -5.79 6.63 -0.22
N ILE A 105 -5.08 7.48 -0.95
CA ILE A 105 -5.39 7.75 -2.35
C ILE A 105 -4.52 6.84 -3.19
N ARG A 106 -5.13 6.11 -4.14
CA ARG A 106 -4.40 5.29 -5.09
C ARG A 106 -4.44 5.93 -6.47
N LEU A 107 -3.32 5.84 -7.18
CA LEU A 107 -3.20 6.37 -8.53
C LEU A 107 -2.71 5.27 -9.46
N PHE A 108 -3.33 5.18 -10.63
CA PHE A 108 -2.93 4.25 -11.69
C PHE A 108 -2.94 4.97 -13.03
N GLN A 109 -2.20 4.42 -13.99
CA GLN A 109 -2.14 5.00 -15.33
C GLN A 109 -3.44 4.78 -16.09
N ASP A 110 -4.11 3.65 -15.85
CA ASP A 110 -5.49 3.46 -16.29
C ASP A 110 -6.19 2.46 -15.36
N THR A 111 -7.48 2.20 -15.60
CA THR A 111 -8.27 1.35 -14.72
C THR A 111 -7.82 -0.11 -14.75
N ALA A 112 -7.17 -0.55 -15.83
CA ALA A 112 -6.69 -1.93 -15.90
C ALA A 112 -5.59 -2.19 -14.86
N GLY A 113 -4.85 -1.14 -14.46
CA GLY A 113 -3.83 -1.28 -13.43
C GLY A 113 -4.38 -1.65 -12.07
N TRP A 114 -5.68 -1.48 -11.82
CA TRP A 114 -6.29 -1.84 -10.54
C TRP A 114 -6.50 -3.34 -10.38
N THR A 115 -6.49 -4.10 -11.48
CA THR A 115 -6.73 -5.53 -11.43
C THR A 115 -5.51 -6.24 -10.85
N PRO A 116 -5.63 -6.94 -9.73
CA PRO A 116 -4.51 -7.69 -9.19
C PRO A 116 -4.38 -9.03 -9.93
N HIS A 117 -3.13 -9.42 -10.20
CA HIS A 117 -2.82 -10.72 -10.75
C HIS A 117 -2.21 -11.54 -9.62
N TYR A 118 -2.96 -12.48 -9.09
CA TYR A 118 -2.51 -13.27 -7.94
C TYR A 118 -1.51 -14.32 -8.38
N THR A 119 -0.46 -14.47 -7.57
CA THR A 119 0.50 -15.55 -7.77
C THR A 119 -0.02 -16.77 -7.03
N GLU A 120 0.55 -17.93 -7.30
CA GLU A 120 0.17 -19.13 -6.59
C GLU A 120 1.26 -19.58 -5.63
N SER A 121 2.21 -18.71 -5.33
CA SER A 121 3.36 -19.07 -4.49
C SER A 121 2.99 -19.30 -3.03
N ARG A 122 1.90 -18.67 -2.57
CA ARG A 122 1.45 -18.72 -1.18
C ARG A 122 2.50 -18.26 -0.17
N VAL A 123 3.49 -17.50 -0.65
CA VAL A 123 4.56 -17.02 0.22
C VAL A 123 4.01 -16.10 1.31
N ASP A 124 2.92 -15.39 1.02
CA ASP A 124 2.28 -14.50 1.98
C ASP A 124 1.79 -15.24 3.23
N GLU A 125 1.50 -16.52 3.11
CA GLU A 125 1.02 -17.31 4.25
C GLU A 125 2.13 -17.61 5.26
N GLY A 126 3.38 -17.44 4.87
CA GLY A 126 4.50 -17.66 5.75
C GLY A 126 4.93 -16.43 6.55
N PHE A 127 4.26 -15.30 6.35
CA PHE A 127 4.66 -14.05 7.00
C PHE A 127 3.49 -13.48 7.78
N MET A 128 3.71 -13.28 9.08
CA MET A 128 2.73 -12.62 9.93
C MET A 128 3.00 -11.12 9.89
N PRO A 129 1.97 -10.28 9.71
CA PRO A 129 2.20 -8.84 9.69
C PRO A 129 2.64 -8.35 11.07
N VAL A 130 3.73 -7.59 11.08
CA VAL A 130 4.27 -7.01 12.29
C VAL A 130 4.52 -5.54 12.07
N CYS A 131 3.78 -4.69 12.77
CA CYS A 131 3.93 -3.25 12.68
C CYS A 131 4.64 -2.74 13.92
N LEU A 132 5.76 -2.07 13.72
CA LEU A 132 6.59 -1.60 14.80
C LEU A 132 6.33 -0.15 15.18
N GLY A 133 5.93 0.66 14.21
CA GLY A 133 5.74 2.09 14.43
C GLY A 133 7.05 2.86 14.50
N ALA A 134 6.95 4.16 14.40
CA ALA A 134 8.11 5.03 14.39
C ALA A 134 8.91 4.95 15.67
N SER A 135 8.26 4.67 16.78
CA SER A 135 8.93 4.57 18.08
C SER A 135 9.91 3.42 18.16
N HIS A 136 9.81 2.48 17.22
CA HIS A 136 10.71 1.34 17.22
C HIS A 136 11.91 1.53 16.30
N ILE A 137 12.05 2.69 15.69
CA ILE A 137 13.24 2.97 14.90
C ILE A 137 14.38 3.15 15.89
N PRO A 138 15.36 2.26 15.91
CA PRO A 138 16.41 2.35 16.92
C PRO A 138 17.28 3.55 16.70
N ALA A 139 17.62 4.22 17.76
CA ALA A 139 18.51 5.36 17.70
C ALA A 139 19.84 5.00 17.07
N LYS A 140 20.27 3.79 17.27
CA LYS A 140 21.53 3.37 16.70
C LYS A 140 21.56 3.30 15.20
N HIS A 141 20.42 3.26 14.59
CA HIS A 141 20.41 3.40 13.16
C HIS A 141 20.90 4.76 12.76
N VAL A 142 20.91 5.62 13.70
CA VAL A 142 21.35 6.96 13.51
C VAL A 142 22.81 7.09 13.86
N ASP A 143 23.22 6.31 14.86
CA ASP A 143 24.52 6.50 15.38
C ASP A 143 25.45 5.46 14.98
N ASN A 144 25.19 4.37 14.95
CA ASN A 144 26.09 3.51 14.78
C ASN A 144 25.90 2.75 13.80
N SER A 145 25.40 3.14 13.74
CA SER A 145 25.35 2.38 13.03
C SER A 145 25.56 2.30 12.53
#